data_3992efcd5b21d9c5e4ce228353f55a9d
#
_entry.id   3992efcd5b21d9c5e4ce228353f55a9d
#
_cell.length_a   1.000
_cell.length_b   1.000
_cell.length_c   1.000
_cell.angle_alpha   90.00
_cell.angle_beta   90.00
_cell.angle_gamma   90.00
#
_symmetry.space_group_name_H-M   'P 1'
#
loop_
_entity.id
_entity.type
_entity.pdbx_description
1 polymer ?
#
loop_
_entity_poly.entity_id
_entity_poly.type
_entity_poly.pdbx_seq_one_letter_code
_entity_poly.pdbx_strand_id
1 'polypeptide(L)'
;MSHRIVIVGGSGFIGTNLILFLLRQKDLEVFNIDINPPRLRSKGSHYHSIDICHLSSFYSCLLEISPDYIVHLAARTDLGGNSLDDYSANTLGVENLMKILPSLPNLKKIVITSSMLVCRTGYYPKNQFDYAPSTLYGESKVKTEEIVWHNSPQCDWAIIRPTSIWGPWFGVPYRNFFDMMMAHRYFHIGCKGCTKTYGYVGNAVYQIEQILFNDTRDENQKVFYIGDNPPTNIEDWANEIADELGYKVQRLSLIHI
;
A
#
# COMPACT_ATOMS: atom_id res chain seq x y z
N MET A 1 21.57 -15.95 11.83
CA MET A 1 20.16 -16.25 12.10
C MET A 1 19.36 -15.47 11.07
N SER A 2 18.38 -16.10 10.41
CA SER A 2 17.47 -15.41 9.49
C SER A 2 16.50 -14.53 10.27
N HIS A 3 16.18 -13.35 9.73
CA HIS A 3 15.14 -12.49 10.28
C HIS A 3 13.76 -12.93 9.78
N ARG A 4 12.78 -12.93 10.67
CA ARG A 4 11.39 -13.27 10.36
C ARG A 4 10.60 -12.01 10.03
N ILE A 5 10.08 -11.96 8.81
CA ILE A 5 9.27 -10.84 8.33
C ILE A 5 7.86 -11.32 8.07
N VAL A 6 6.87 -10.68 8.71
CA VAL A 6 5.45 -10.92 8.45
C VAL A 6 4.91 -9.84 7.53
N ILE A 7 4.32 -10.26 6.41
CA ILE A 7 3.55 -9.40 5.51
C ILE A 7 2.07 -9.69 5.74
N VAL A 8 1.39 -8.79 6.44
CA VAL A 8 -0.06 -8.85 6.65
C VAL A 8 -0.73 -8.23 5.42
N GLY A 9 -1.54 -9.00 4.69
CA GLY A 9 -2.06 -8.62 3.38
C GLY A 9 -1.13 -9.01 2.22
N GLY A 10 -0.32 -10.05 2.42
CA GLY A 10 0.70 -10.48 1.44
C GLY A 10 0.14 -11.07 0.15
N SER A 11 -1.12 -11.48 0.10
CA SER A 11 -1.79 -11.94 -1.13
C SER A 11 -2.38 -10.80 -1.96
N GLY A 12 -2.35 -9.57 -1.44
CA GLY A 12 -2.74 -8.36 -2.17
C GLY A 12 -1.74 -7.96 -3.26
N PHE A 13 -2.04 -6.87 -3.96
CA PHE A 13 -1.21 -6.37 -5.07
C PHE A 13 0.22 -6.00 -4.61
N ILE A 14 0.37 -5.06 -3.68
CA ILE A 14 1.67 -4.64 -3.17
C ILE A 14 2.33 -5.79 -2.39
N GLY A 15 1.56 -6.52 -1.59
CA GLY A 15 2.04 -7.63 -0.78
C GLY A 15 2.68 -8.75 -1.59
N THR A 16 2.06 -9.14 -2.73
CA THR A 16 2.63 -10.14 -3.64
C THR A 16 3.98 -9.70 -4.19
N ASN A 17 4.09 -8.44 -4.63
CA ASN A 17 5.35 -7.89 -5.15
C ASN A 17 6.42 -7.77 -4.05
N LEU A 18 6.03 -7.35 -2.84
CA LEU A 18 6.95 -7.24 -1.71
C LEU A 18 7.49 -8.60 -1.28
N ILE A 19 6.64 -9.63 -1.20
CA ILE A 19 7.09 -11.00 -0.89
C ILE A 19 8.10 -11.47 -1.94
N LEU A 20 7.79 -11.32 -3.24
CA LEU A 20 8.69 -11.74 -4.31
C LEU A 20 10.03 -10.97 -4.29
N PHE A 21 10.01 -9.71 -3.86
CA PHE A 21 11.20 -8.90 -3.70
C PHE A 21 12.05 -9.37 -2.52
N LEU A 22 11.45 -9.59 -1.35
CA LEU A 22 12.14 -10.00 -0.13
C LEU A 22 12.71 -11.42 -0.22
N LEU A 23 12.06 -12.34 -0.93
CA LEU A 23 12.54 -13.71 -1.14
C LEU A 23 13.85 -13.80 -1.94
N ARG A 24 14.31 -12.71 -2.55
CA ARG A 24 15.63 -12.66 -3.19
C ARG A 24 16.78 -12.51 -2.18
N GLN A 25 16.47 -12.15 -0.95
CA GLN A 25 17.42 -11.97 0.15
C GLN A 25 17.59 -13.27 0.94
N LYS A 26 18.84 -13.71 1.13
CA LYS A 26 19.12 -15.03 1.70
C LYS A 26 18.86 -15.15 3.22
N ASP A 27 18.88 -14.02 3.91
CA ASP A 27 18.79 -13.98 5.38
C ASP A 27 17.39 -13.66 5.93
N LEU A 28 16.36 -13.81 5.08
CA LEU A 28 14.97 -13.51 5.44
C LEU A 28 14.10 -14.76 5.37
N GLU A 29 13.27 -14.94 6.39
CA GLU A 29 12.16 -15.88 6.41
C GLU A 29 10.86 -15.09 6.30
N VAL A 30 10.11 -15.30 5.22
CA VAL A 30 8.96 -14.45 4.87
C VAL A 30 7.65 -15.18 5.16
N PHE A 31 6.79 -14.56 5.95
CA PHE A 31 5.45 -15.04 6.31
C PHE A 31 4.39 -14.16 5.66
N ASN A 32 3.37 -14.79 5.09
CA ASN A 32 2.22 -14.14 4.50
C ASN A 32 0.98 -14.43 5.35
N ILE A 33 0.39 -13.41 5.96
CA ILE A 33 -0.90 -13.48 6.65
C ILE A 33 -1.95 -12.78 5.79
N ASP A 34 -2.95 -13.52 5.30
CA ASP A 34 -4.03 -12.96 4.46
C ASP A 34 -5.26 -13.86 4.54
N ILE A 35 -6.44 -13.32 4.30
CA ILE A 35 -7.68 -14.10 4.16
C ILE A 35 -7.73 -14.86 2.84
N ASN A 36 -7.04 -14.35 1.82
CA ASN A 36 -6.98 -14.93 0.49
C ASN A 36 -5.68 -15.73 0.28
N PRO A 37 -5.72 -16.82 -0.49
CA PRO A 37 -4.51 -17.56 -0.83
C PRO A 37 -3.54 -16.70 -1.64
N PRO A 38 -2.22 -17.01 -1.58
CA PRO A 38 -1.22 -16.31 -2.37
C PRO A 38 -1.52 -16.37 -3.87
N ARG A 39 -1.33 -15.27 -4.58
CA ARG A 39 -1.48 -15.21 -6.05
C ARG A 39 -0.47 -16.11 -6.77
N LEU A 40 0.70 -16.28 -6.17
CA LEU A 40 1.75 -17.19 -6.64
C LEU A 40 2.19 -18.08 -5.47
N ARG A 41 2.27 -19.39 -5.73
CA ARG A 41 2.92 -20.33 -4.82
C ARG A 41 4.44 -20.15 -4.96
N SER A 42 5.01 -19.23 -4.16
CA SER A 42 6.46 -19.06 -4.11
C SER A 42 7.06 -20.07 -3.11
N LYS A 43 8.08 -20.81 -3.54
CA LYS A 43 8.91 -21.60 -2.60
C LYS A 43 9.63 -20.60 -1.68
N GLY A 44 9.41 -20.70 -0.37
CA GLY A 44 10.11 -19.87 0.63
C GLY A 44 9.25 -18.84 1.36
N SER A 45 7.95 -18.69 1.03
CA SER A 45 7.02 -17.94 1.88
C SER A 45 6.05 -18.88 2.58
N HIS A 46 5.80 -18.62 3.87
CA HIS A 46 4.86 -19.37 4.71
C HIS A 46 3.52 -18.64 4.73
N TYR A 47 2.47 -19.29 4.24
CA TYR A 47 1.12 -18.70 4.18
C TYR A 47 0.27 -19.13 5.36
N HIS A 48 -0.38 -18.17 6.02
CA HIS A 48 -1.37 -18.36 7.08
C HIS A 48 -2.68 -17.68 6.67
N SER A 49 -3.76 -18.47 6.60
CA SER A 49 -5.11 -17.97 6.30
C SER A 49 -5.74 -17.41 7.58
N ILE A 50 -5.61 -16.13 7.82
CA ILE A 50 -6.07 -15.44 9.03
C ILE A 50 -6.80 -14.15 8.66
N ASP A 51 -7.98 -13.96 9.25
CA ASP A 51 -8.66 -12.67 9.27
C ASP A 51 -8.16 -11.85 10.47
N ILE A 52 -7.56 -10.70 10.17
CA ILE A 52 -7.00 -9.77 11.19
C ILE A 52 -8.07 -9.16 12.10
N CYS A 53 -9.34 -9.19 11.69
CA CYS A 53 -10.47 -8.77 12.53
C CYS A 53 -10.76 -9.77 13.66
N HIS A 54 -10.27 -11.02 13.57
CA HIS A 54 -10.39 -12.03 14.61
C HIS A 54 -9.16 -12.03 15.51
N LEU A 55 -9.20 -11.27 16.61
CA LEU A 55 -8.07 -11.04 17.51
C LEU A 55 -7.37 -12.33 17.96
N SER A 56 -8.13 -13.37 18.37
CA SER A 56 -7.53 -14.57 18.98
C SER A 56 -6.67 -15.36 17.97
N SER A 57 -7.14 -15.59 16.75
CA SER A 57 -6.38 -16.28 15.71
C SER A 57 -5.19 -15.46 15.23
N PHE A 58 -5.36 -14.15 15.07
CA PHE A 58 -4.28 -13.25 14.68
C PHE A 58 -3.19 -13.16 15.76
N TYR A 59 -3.60 -13.06 17.02
CA TYR A 59 -2.69 -13.09 18.18
C TYR A 59 -1.86 -14.38 18.23
N SER A 60 -2.52 -15.54 18.19
CA SER A 60 -1.84 -16.85 18.24
C SER A 60 -0.85 -17.04 17.09
N CYS A 61 -1.24 -16.64 15.88
CA CYS A 61 -0.39 -16.74 14.70
C CYS A 61 0.87 -15.86 14.82
N LEU A 62 0.73 -14.59 15.25
CA LEU A 62 1.89 -13.70 15.41
C LEU A 62 2.82 -14.14 16.56
N LEU A 63 2.29 -14.69 17.64
CA LEU A 63 3.12 -15.27 18.72
C LEU A 63 3.91 -16.48 18.24
N GLU A 64 3.28 -17.40 17.49
CA GLU A 64 3.94 -18.57 16.93
C GLU A 64 5.07 -18.19 15.97
N ILE A 65 4.82 -17.22 15.08
CA ILE A 65 5.84 -16.73 14.15
C ILE A 65 6.94 -15.98 14.89
N SER A 66 6.61 -15.20 15.93
CA SER A 66 7.56 -14.35 16.69
C SER A 66 8.43 -13.48 15.76
N PRO A 67 7.83 -12.52 15.02
CA PRO A 67 8.50 -11.77 13.96
C PRO A 67 9.52 -10.77 14.49
N ASP A 68 10.59 -10.53 13.72
CA ASP A 68 11.48 -9.38 13.86
C ASP A 68 10.89 -8.11 13.24
N TYR A 69 10.13 -8.28 12.14
CA TYR A 69 9.59 -7.18 11.34
C TYR A 69 8.15 -7.49 10.89
N ILE A 70 7.32 -6.45 10.83
CA ILE A 70 5.96 -6.55 10.30
C ILE A 70 5.74 -5.46 9.24
N VAL A 71 5.19 -5.81 8.09
CA VAL A 71 4.64 -4.86 7.12
C VAL A 71 3.15 -5.11 7.01
N HIS A 72 2.34 -4.16 7.48
CA HIS A 72 0.88 -4.25 7.47
C HIS A 72 0.31 -3.57 6.24
N LEU A 73 -0.08 -4.38 5.24
CA LEU A 73 -0.69 -3.97 3.98
C LEU A 73 -2.17 -4.35 3.89
N ALA A 74 -2.67 -5.19 4.82
CA ALA A 74 -4.05 -5.65 4.77
C ALA A 74 -5.02 -4.48 4.95
N ALA A 75 -5.92 -4.33 4.01
CA ALA A 75 -6.94 -3.31 4.00
C ALA A 75 -8.03 -3.62 2.98
N ARG A 76 -9.25 -3.14 3.22
CA ARG A 76 -10.22 -2.92 2.16
C ARG A 76 -9.86 -1.61 1.45
N THR A 77 -9.63 -1.66 0.15
CA THR A 77 -9.10 -0.53 -0.63
C THR A 77 -10.06 0.01 -1.68
N ASP A 78 -11.20 -0.64 -1.92
CA ASP A 78 -12.21 -0.15 -2.85
C ASP A 78 -12.95 1.07 -2.27
N LEU A 79 -13.55 1.87 -3.14
CA LEU A 79 -14.31 3.08 -2.77
C LEU A 79 -15.81 2.80 -2.65
N GLY A 80 -16.24 1.53 -2.69
CA GLY A 80 -17.64 1.12 -2.73
C GLY A 80 -18.27 0.87 -1.36
N GLY A 81 -17.60 1.19 -0.25
CA GLY A 81 -18.19 1.10 1.09
C GLY A 81 -19.28 2.15 1.31
N ASN A 82 -20.33 1.78 2.07
CA ASN A 82 -21.46 2.63 2.41
C ASN A 82 -21.31 3.25 3.81
N SER A 83 -20.46 2.68 4.65
CA SER A 83 -20.18 3.15 6.01
C SER A 83 -18.71 2.84 6.38
N LEU A 84 -18.23 3.42 7.48
CA LEU A 84 -16.90 3.10 8.02
C LEU A 84 -16.80 1.65 8.51
N ASP A 85 -17.90 1.02 8.91
CA ASP A 85 -17.91 -0.38 9.36
C ASP A 85 -17.55 -1.34 8.23
N ASP A 86 -17.82 -0.96 6.98
CA ASP A 86 -17.40 -1.73 5.80
C ASP A 86 -15.87 -1.80 5.65
N TYR A 87 -15.14 -0.93 6.34
CA TYR A 87 -13.69 -0.85 6.37
C TYR A 87 -13.09 -1.37 7.68
N SER A 88 -13.73 -2.34 8.32
CA SER A 88 -13.28 -2.94 9.60
C SER A 88 -11.84 -3.46 9.57
N ALA A 89 -11.37 -3.98 8.44
CA ALA A 89 -9.97 -4.36 8.29
C ALA A 89 -9.01 -3.17 8.47
N ASN A 90 -9.44 -1.94 8.09
CA ASN A 90 -8.64 -0.72 8.18
C ASN A 90 -8.65 -0.11 9.59
N THR A 91 -9.61 -0.49 10.42
CA THR A 91 -9.79 0.02 11.79
C THR A 91 -9.62 -1.09 12.82
N LEU A 92 -10.59 -1.98 13.00
CA LEU A 92 -10.53 -3.10 13.95
C LEU A 92 -9.31 -3.99 13.73
N GLY A 93 -8.94 -4.29 12.46
CA GLY A 93 -7.75 -5.07 12.15
C GLY A 93 -6.47 -4.41 12.65
N VAL A 94 -6.36 -3.08 12.51
CA VAL A 94 -5.22 -2.31 13.03
C VAL A 94 -5.25 -2.21 14.56
N GLU A 95 -6.42 -2.00 15.17
CA GLU A 95 -6.57 -2.04 16.63
C GLU A 95 -6.11 -3.38 17.22
N ASN A 96 -6.52 -4.50 16.58
CA ASN A 96 -6.10 -5.82 16.99
C ASN A 96 -4.58 -5.97 16.90
N LEU A 97 -3.97 -5.51 15.80
CA LEU A 97 -2.52 -5.50 15.66
C LEU A 97 -1.85 -4.72 16.80
N MET A 98 -2.31 -3.48 17.08
CA MET A 98 -1.74 -2.66 18.16
C MET A 98 -1.83 -3.36 19.53
N LYS A 99 -2.93 -4.07 19.81
CA LYS A 99 -3.10 -4.87 21.05
C LYS A 99 -2.11 -6.03 21.14
N ILE A 100 -1.67 -6.58 20.02
CA ILE A 100 -0.76 -7.73 19.95
C ILE A 100 0.71 -7.30 20.12
N LEU A 101 1.10 -6.13 19.57
CA LEU A 101 2.51 -5.69 19.53
C LEU A 101 3.26 -5.81 20.88
N PRO A 102 2.69 -5.45 22.05
CA PRO A 102 3.38 -5.57 23.33
C PRO A 102 3.76 -7.01 23.72
N SER A 103 3.13 -8.01 23.07
CA SER A 103 3.41 -9.43 23.30
C SER A 103 4.47 -10.00 22.36
N LEU A 104 5.07 -9.19 21.50
CA LEU A 104 6.06 -9.59 20.49
C LEU A 104 7.48 -9.09 20.89
N PRO A 105 8.21 -9.79 21.77
CA PRO A 105 9.45 -9.28 22.36
C PRO A 105 10.60 -9.13 21.35
N ASN A 106 10.54 -9.83 20.23
CA ASN A 106 11.58 -9.78 19.18
C ASN A 106 11.32 -8.72 18.13
N LEU A 107 10.13 -8.07 18.17
CA LEU A 107 9.73 -7.12 17.13
C LEU A 107 10.60 -5.85 17.18
N LYS A 108 11.34 -5.62 16.12
CA LYS A 108 12.23 -4.47 15.92
C LYS A 108 11.51 -3.30 15.30
N LYS A 109 10.71 -3.58 14.28
CA LYS A 109 10.02 -2.52 13.54
C LYS A 109 8.74 -3.00 12.87
N ILE A 110 7.78 -2.06 12.78
CA ILE A 110 6.53 -2.23 12.02
C ILE A 110 6.34 -1.08 11.02
N VAL A 111 5.93 -1.42 9.80
CA VAL A 111 5.48 -0.46 8.78
C VAL A 111 3.98 -0.65 8.55
N ILE A 112 3.21 0.42 8.75
CA ILE A 112 1.75 0.40 8.64
C ILE A 112 1.32 1.19 7.42
N THR A 113 0.46 0.59 6.58
CA THR A 113 0.04 1.21 5.34
C THR A 113 -1.24 2.02 5.51
N SER A 114 -1.10 3.33 5.33
CA SER A 114 -2.16 4.30 5.14
C SER A 114 -2.46 4.50 3.64
N SER A 115 -2.76 5.72 3.22
CA SER A 115 -3.00 6.11 1.83
C SER A 115 -2.76 7.60 1.63
N MET A 116 -2.41 8.02 0.43
CA MET A 116 -2.46 9.43 0.06
C MET A 116 -3.88 10.01 0.17
N LEU A 117 -4.92 9.17 0.11
CA LEU A 117 -6.33 9.57 0.18
C LEU A 117 -6.80 9.99 1.59
N VAL A 118 -5.92 10.00 2.59
CA VAL A 118 -6.15 10.77 3.82
C VAL A 118 -6.32 12.26 3.54
N CYS A 119 -5.93 12.69 2.34
CA CYS A 119 -6.21 14.00 1.77
C CYS A 119 -6.86 13.84 0.39
N ARG A 120 -7.86 14.69 0.07
CA ARG A 120 -8.46 14.74 -1.26
C ARG A 120 -7.43 15.20 -2.31
N THR A 121 -7.66 14.82 -3.55
CA THR A 121 -6.82 15.26 -4.67
C THR A 121 -6.72 16.79 -4.72
N GLY A 122 -5.49 17.28 -4.92
CA GLY A 122 -5.20 18.72 -4.98
C GLY A 122 -5.07 19.41 -3.62
N TYR A 123 -5.25 18.69 -2.51
CA TYR A 123 -4.97 19.22 -1.18
C TYR A 123 -3.49 19.01 -0.80
N TYR A 124 -2.84 20.05 -0.32
CA TYR A 124 -1.43 20.02 0.13
C TYR A 124 -1.41 20.11 1.66
N PRO A 125 -1.18 19.00 2.38
CA PRO A 125 -1.16 19.00 3.84
C PRO A 125 0.02 19.81 4.39
N LYS A 126 -0.21 20.60 5.45
CA LYS A 126 0.80 21.45 6.10
C LYS A 126 1.74 20.63 7.00
N ASN A 127 1.29 19.51 7.50
CA ASN A 127 2.05 18.58 8.33
C ASN A 127 1.43 17.18 8.24
N GLN A 128 2.03 16.20 8.92
CA GLN A 128 1.59 14.80 8.86
C GLN A 128 0.20 14.53 9.46
N PHE A 129 -0.33 15.45 10.25
CA PHE A 129 -1.65 15.36 10.91
C PHE A 129 -2.73 16.20 10.24
N ASP A 130 -2.39 16.88 9.14
CA ASP A 130 -3.33 17.72 8.40
C ASP A 130 -4.10 16.85 7.40
N TYR A 131 -5.24 16.33 7.84
CA TYR A 131 -6.09 15.42 7.09
C TYR A 131 -7.24 16.16 6.41
N ALA A 132 -7.59 15.77 5.20
CA ALA A 132 -8.74 16.29 4.45
C ALA A 132 -9.31 15.20 3.52
N PRO A 133 -9.79 14.06 4.06
CA PRO A 133 -10.34 12.98 3.26
C PRO A 133 -11.62 13.42 2.53
N SER A 134 -11.92 12.79 1.39
CA SER A 134 -13.15 13.02 0.63
C SER A 134 -13.91 11.73 0.33
N THR A 135 -13.45 10.60 0.89
CA THR A 135 -14.05 9.28 0.69
C THR A 135 -14.07 8.52 2.02
N LEU A 136 -15.03 7.61 2.21
CA LEU A 136 -15.07 6.72 3.37
C LEU A 136 -13.79 5.88 3.51
N TYR A 137 -13.20 5.45 2.39
CA TYR A 137 -11.89 4.81 2.40
C TYR A 137 -10.81 5.74 2.97
N GLY A 138 -10.75 7.00 2.51
CA GLY A 138 -9.82 7.99 3.04
C GLY A 138 -10.02 8.23 4.54
N GLU A 139 -11.27 8.37 4.99
CA GLU A 139 -11.62 8.47 6.41
C GLU A 139 -11.17 7.24 7.21
N SER A 140 -11.37 6.02 6.66
CA SER A 140 -10.90 4.80 7.31
C SER A 140 -9.39 4.77 7.46
N LYS A 141 -8.64 5.36 6.50
CA LYS A 141 -7.18 5.46 6.58
C LYS A 141 -6.71 6.56 7.55
N VAL A 142 -7.46 7.65 7.70
CA VAL A 142 -7.24 8.60 8.81
C VAL A 142 -7.40 7.88 10.14
N LYS A 143 -8.46 7.07 10.30
CA LYS A 143 -8.66 6.24 11.52
C LYS A 143 -7.50 5.27 11.74
N THR A 144 -7.00 4.61 10.68
CA THR A 144 -5.79 3.77 10.76
C THR A 144 -4.63 4.54 11.40
N GLU A 145 -4.34 5.76 10.92
CA GLU A 145 -3.25 6.58 11.44
C GLU A 145 -3.51 7.03 12.88
N GLU A 146 -4.72 7.49 13.20
CA GLU A 146 -5.12 7.89 14.56
C GLU A 146 -4.91 6.73 15.57
N ILE A 147 -5.28 5.49 15.20
CA ILE A 147 -5.07 4.29 16.03
C ILE A 147 -3.58 4.08 16.30
N VAL A 148 -2.75 4.17 15.27
CA VAL A 148 -1.29 3.99 15.39
C VAL A 148 -0.68 5.07 16.28
N TRP A 149 -0.99 6.34 16.07
CA TRP A 149 -0.49 7.46 16.85
C TRP A 149 -0.92 7.38 18.32
N HIS A 150 -2.18 6.99 18.56
CA HIS A 150 -2.71 6.87 19.94
C HIS A 150 -2.01 5.75 20.73
N ASN A 151 -1.71 4.63 20.07
CA ASN A 151 -1.08 3.48 20.73
C ASN A 151 0.45 3.59 20.83
N SER A 152 1.09 4.40 20.00
CA SER A 152 2.55 4.64 19.98
C SER A 152 3.35 3.35 20.20
N PRO A 153 3.50 2.47 19.19
CA PRO A 153 4.20 1.19 19.37
C PRO A 153 5.56 1.34 20.06
N GLN A 154 5.90 0.42 20.97
CA GLN A 154 7.18 0.46 21.68
C GLN A 154 8.39 0.09 20.81
N CYS A 155 8.18 -0.63 19.72
CA CYS A 155 9.21 -0.87 18.70
C CYS A 155 9.33 0.35 17.76
N ASP A 156 10.36 0.37 16.89
CA ASP A 156 10.40 1.37 15.82
C ASP A 156 9.22 1.17 14.87
N TRP A 157 8.66 2.26 14.33
CA TRP A 157 7.51 2.20 13.47
C TRP A 157 7.46 3.34 12.46
N ALA A 158 6.79 3.08 11.35
CA ALA A 158 6.52 4.08 10.33
C ALA A 158 5.14 3.87 9.71
N ILE A 159 4.53 4.96 9.25
CA ILE A 159 3.33 4.96 8.42
C ILE A 159 3.74 5.26 6.99
N ILE A 160 3.25 4.48 6.04
CA ILE A 160 3.41 4.77 4.63
C ILE A 160 2.09 5.20 4.00
N ARG A 161 2.14 6.21 3.12
CA ARG A 161 1.02 6.71 2.32
C ARG A 161 1.30 6.43 0.84
N PRO A 162 0.96 5.22 0.34
CA PRO A 162 1.10 4.94 -1.09
C PRO A 162 0.29 5.92 -1.92
N THR A 163 0.90 6.37 -3.02
CA THR A 163 0.26 7.18 -4.05
C THR A 163 -0.51 6.27 -5.03
N SER A 164 -0.59 6.63 -6.31
CA SER A 164 -1.22 5.79 -7.33
C SER A 164 -0.26 4.70 -7.80
N ILE A 165 -0.16 3.61 -7.04
CA ILE A 165 0.75 2.52 -7.35
C ILE A 165 0.20 1.66 -8.49
N TRP A 166 1.07 1.30 -9.45
CA TRP A 166 0.76 0.47 -10.61
C TRP A 166 1.85 -0.58 -10.86
N GLY A 167 1.56 -1.58 -11.64
CA GLY A 167 2.51 -2.62 -12.02
C GLY A 167 1.91 -4.03 -11.98
N PRO A 168 2.73 -5.11 -12.01
CA PRO A 168 2.26 -6.49 -12.00
C PRO A 168 1.26 -6.75 -10.86
N TRP A 169 0.15 -7.42 -11.15
CA TRP A 169 -0.93 -7.79 -10.21
C TRP A 169 -1.86 -6.67 -9.76
N PHE A 170 -1.71 -5.43 -10.25
CA PHE A 170 -2.66 -4.36 -9.92
C PHE A 170 -4.05 -4.60 -10.53
N GLY A 171 -5.06 -3.97 -9.91
CA GLY A 171 -6.46 -4.11 -10.30
C GLY A 171 -7.05 -2.81 -10.86
N VAL A 172 -8.38 -2.79 -10.99
CA VAL A 172 -9.12 -1.57 -11.29
C VAL A 172 -8.98 -0.54 -10.17
N PRO A 173 -9.05 0.78 -10.47
CA PRO A 173 -9.33 1.36 -11.78
C PRO A 173 -8.10 1.51 -12.70
N TYR A 174 -6.88 1.40 -12.20
CA TYR A 174 -5.68 1.67 -13.00
C TYR A 174 -5.48 0.69 -14.14
N ARG A 175 -5.87 -0.57 -13.96
CA ARG A 175 -5.83 -1.58 -15.03
C ARG A 175 -6.61 -1.14 -16.25
N ASN A 176 -7.77 -0.48 -16.07
CA ASN A 176 -8.60 0.00 -17.17
C ASN A 176 -7.84 0.96 -18.10
N PHE A 177 -6.97 1.82 -17.54
CA PHE A 177 -6.13 2.70 -18.35
C PHE A 177 -5.22 1.89 -19.28
N PHE A 178 -4.51 0.89 -18.75
CA PHE A 178 -3.63 0.05 -19.56
C PHE A 178 -4.41 -0.82 -20.56
N ASP A 179 -5.56 -1.37 -20.16
CA ASP A 179 -6.42 -2.14 -21.07
C ASP A 179 -6.90 -1.26 -22.24
N MET A 180 -7.22 0.01 -22.00
CA MET A 180 -7.56 0.98 -23.06
C MET A 180 -6.36 1.30 -23.96
N MET A 181 -5.16 1.47 -23.38
CA MET A 181 -3.93 1.68 -24.13
C MET A 181 -3.62 0.49 -25.04
N MET A 182 -3.64 -0.72 -24.49
CA MET A 182 -3.42 -1.97 -25.25
C MET A 182 -4.45 -2.19 -26.36
N ALA A 183 -5.68 -1.76 -26.16
CA ALA A 183 -6.75 -1.83 -27.15
C ALA A 183 -6.71 -0.68 -28.17
N HIS A 184 -5.77 0.25 -28.11
CA HIS A 184 -5.66 1.47 -28.92
C HIS A 184 -6.91 2.35 -28.84
N ARG A 185 -7.60 2.36 -27.67
CA ARG A 185 -8.86 3.08 -27.43
C ARG A 185 -8.71 4.27 -26.49
N TYR A 186 -7.50 4.54 -26.04
CA TYR A 186 -7.24 5.70 -25.20
C TYR A 186 -7.15 6.98 -26.04
N PHE A 187 -7.70 8.06 -25.51
CA PHE A 187 -7.62 9.40 -26.10
C PHE A 187 -7.50 10.45 -24.99
N HIS A 188 -6.82 11.54 -25.28
CA HIS A 188 -6.71 12.65 -24.34
C HIS A 188 -8.02 13.45 -24.28
N ILE A 189 -8.49 13.75 -23.06
CA ILE A 189 -9.66 14.60 -22.78
C ILE A 189 -9.21 15.75 -21.88
N GLY A 190 -9.72 16.96 -22.16
CA GLY A 190 -9.57 18.11 -21.26
C GLY A 190 -8.28 18.90 -21.45
N CYS A 191 -7.84 19.53 -20.35
CA CYS A 191 -6.71 20.47 -20.38
C CYS A 191 -5.36 19.76 -20.40
N LYS A 192 -4.38 20.35 -21.09
CA LYS A 192 -2.98 19.92 -21.06
C LYS A 192 -2.36 20.15 -19.68
N GLY A 193 -1.34 19.33 -19.35
CA GLY A 193 -0.49 19.56 -18.17
C GLY A 193 -1.03 18.97 -16.88
N CYS A 194 -1.97 18.01 -16.93
CA CYS A 194 -2.39 17.27 -15.74
C CYS A 194 -1.28 16.35 -15.26
N THR A 195 -0.77 16.61 -14.05
CA THR A 195 0.25 15.78 -13.40
C THR A 195 -0.34 14.99 -12.26
N LYS A 196 0.20 13.81 -12.02
CA LYS A 196 -0.15 12.95 -10.89
C LYS A 196 1.08 12.20 -10.39
N THR A 197 1.16 12.01 -9.08
CA THR A 197 2.18 11.13 -8.50
C THR A 197 1.72 9.69 -8.67
N TYR A 198 2.38 8.98 -9.58
CA TYR A 198 2.29 7.54 -9.69
C TYR A 198 3.45 6.88 -8.96
N GLY A 199 3.40 5.56 -8.79
CA GLY A 199 4.51 4.78 -8.28
C GLY A 199 4.52 3.42 -8.96
N TYR A 200 5.64 3.07 -9.62
CA TYR A 200 5.84 1.70 -10.06
C TYR A 200 6.01 0.78 -8.85
N VAL A 201 5.30 -0.33 -8.82
CA VAL A 201 5.29 -1.23 -7.64
C VAL A 201 6.68 -1.75 -7.28
N GLY A 202 7.57 -1.94 -8.25
CA GLY A 202 8.96 -2.32 -7.99
C GLY A 202 9.71 -1.27 -7.17
N ASN A 203 9.50 0.03 -7.47
CA ASN A 203 10.07 1.13 -6.69
C ASN A 203 9.37 1.24 -5.32
N ALA A 204 8.06 1.04 -5.28
CA ALA A 204 7.30 1.07 -4.03
C ALA A 204 7.76 0.00 -3.03
N VAL A 205 7.98 -1.24 -3.47
CA VAL A 205 8.48 -2.31 -2.57
C VAL A 205 9.92 -2.07 -2.13
N TYR A 206 10.75 -1.48 -2.98
CA TYR A 206 12.09 -1.05 -2.60
C TYR A 206 12.04 0.06 -1.53
N GLN A 207 11.18 1.07 -1.71
CA GLN A 207 10.98 2.14 -0.71
C GLN A 207 10.48 1.57 0.63
N ILE A 208 9.54 0.60 0.59
CA ILE A 208 9.05 -0.08 1.80
C ILE A 208 10.19 -0.82 2.50
N GLU A 209 11.02 -1.54 1.75
CA GLU A 209 12.19 -2.23 2.30
C GLU A 209 13.17 -1.25 2.95
N GLN A 210 13.47 -0.13 2.29
CA GLN A 210 14.35 0.90 2.85
C GLN A 210 13.78 1.49 4.15
N ILE A 211 12.49 1.75 4.23
CA ILE A 211 11.83 2.20 5.45
C ILE A 211 11.88 1.11 6.53
N LEU A 212 11.71 -0.16 6.16
CA LEU A 212 11.69 -1.29 7.09
C LEU A 212 13.04 -1.50 7.78
N PHE A 213 14.15 -1.39 7.04
CA PHE A 213 15.48 -1.71 7.55
C PHE A 213 16.31 -0.51 8.00
N ASN A 214 15.93 0.72 7.64
CA ASN A 214 16.60 1.91 8.11
C ASN A 214 15.93 2.47 9.37
N ASP A 215 16.69 3.25 10.14
CA ASP A 215 16.20 3.90 11.34
C ASP A 215 15.19 5.00 11.00
N THR A 216 13.99 4.91 11.57
CA THR A 216 12.92 5.91 11.46
C THR A 216 12.45 6.40 12.84
N ARG A 217 13.34 6.35 13.86
CA ARG A 217 13.00 6.77 15.22
C ARG A 217 12.84 8.26 15.41
N ASP A 218 13.13 9.08 14.39
CA ASP A 218 12.79 10.51 14.43
C ASP A 218 11.27 10.68 14.50
N GLU A 219 10.77 11.13 15.63
CA GLU A 219 9.33 11.34 15.87
C GLU A 219 8.73 12.40 14.95
N ASN A 220 9.55 13.30 14.41
CA ASN A 220 9.10 14.31 13.47
C ASN A 220 8.90 13.77 12.04
N GLN A 221 9.40 12.56 11.75
CA GLN A 221 9.33 11.95 10.43
C GLN A 221 8.91 10.49 10.50
N LYS A 222 7.66 10.23 10.89
CA LYS A 222 7.07 8.88 10.93
C LYS A 222 6.22 8.56 9.72
N VAL A 223 5.87 9.53 8.88
CA VAL A 223 4.97 9.37 7.74
C VAL A 223 5.73 9.58 6.44
N PHE A 224 5.67 8.60 5.54
CA PHE A 224 6.37 8.59 4.25
C PHE A 224 5.38 8.39 3.11
N TYR A 225 5.43 9.27 2.09
CA TYR A 225 4.72 9.03 0.84
C TYR A 225 5.52 8.06 -0.03
N ILE A 226 4.84 7.04 -0.55
CA ILE A 226 5.43 6.02 -1.42
C ILE A 226 4.97 6.27 -2.83
N GLY A 227 5.92 6.49 -3.74
CA GLY A 227 5.65 6.78 -5.15
C GLY A 227 6.88 7.28 -5.87
N ASP A 228 6.76 7.51 -7.17
CA ASP A 228 7.86 7.99 -8.00
C ASP A 228 7.90 9.52 -8.00
N ASN A 229 9.09 10.08 -8.16
CA ASN A 229 9.33 11.52 -8.24
C ASN A 229 10.26 11.82 -9.43
N PRO A 230 9.98 12.83 -10.25
CA PRO A 230 8.90 13.83 -10.16
C PRO A 230 7.51 13.29 -10.51
N PRO A 231 6.41 14.03 -10.19
CA PRO A 231 5.07 13.69 -10.63
C PRO A 231 5.00 13.53 -12.15
N THR A 232 4.31 12.50 -12.62
CA THR A 232 4.20 12.16 -14.02
C THR A 232 3.14 13.02 -14.71
N ASN A 233 3.47 13.62 -15.87
CA ASN A 233 2.48 14.18 -16.77
C ASN A 233 1.72 13.03 -17.45
N ILE A 234 0.40 12.97 -17.25
CA ILE A 234 -0.43 11.85 -17.73
C ILE A 234 -0.44 11.74 -19.24
N GLU A 235 -0.41 12.88 -19.95
CA GLU A 235 -0.41 12.89 -21.43
C GLU A 235 0.92 12.38 -21.98
N ASP A 236 2.04 12.85 -21.42
CA ASP A 236 3.37 12.44 -21.85
C ASP A 236 3.54 10.93 -21.61
N TRP A 237 3.14 10.46 -20.45
CA TRP A 237 3.19 9.03 -20.14
C TRP A 237 2.31 8.17 -21.06
N ALA A 238 1.08 8.64 -21.38
CA ALA A 238 0.23 7.93 -22.30
C ALA A 238 0.82 7.92 -23.73
N ASN A 239 1.46 9.01 -24.16
CA ASN A 239 2.14 9.07 -25.46
C ASN A 239 3.34 8.12 -25.51
N GLU A 240 4.18 8.09 -24.48
CA GLU A 240 5.30 7.14 -24.36
C GLU A 240 4.82 5.67 -24.49
N ILE A 241 3.75 5.31 -23.77
CA ILE A 241 3.18 3.95 -23.84
C ILE A 241 2.63 3.68 -25.25
N ALA A 242 1.95 4.65 -25.88
CA ALA A 242 1.40 4.48 -27.20
C ALA A 242 2.48 4.34 -28.28
N ASP A 243 3.57 5.09 -28.18
CA ASP A 243 4.72 4.99 -29.07
C ASP A 243 5.37 3.59 -28.99
N GLU A 244 5.52 3.03 -27.79
CA GLU A 244 5.99 1.65 -27.59
C GLU A 244 5.03 0.60 -28.16
N LEU A 245 3.72 0.90 -28.17
CA LEU A 245 2.69 0.05 -28.77
C LEU A 245 2.49 0.30 -30.28
N GLY A 246 3.22 1.24 -30.88
CA GLY A 246 3.20 1.54 -32.31
C GLY A 246 1.99 2.33 -32.79
N TYR A 247 1.35 3.16 -31.94
CA TYR A 247 0.25 4.02 -32.35
C TYR A 247 0.36 5.43 -31.76
N LYS A 248 -0.49 6.36 -32.23
CA LYS A 248 -0.56 7.74 -31.72
C LYS A 248 -1.86 7.98 -30.98
N VAL A 249 -1.77 8.55 -29.77
CA VAL A 249 -2.94 8.96 -29.00
C VAL A 249 -3.60 10.16 -29.66
N GLN A 250 -4.91 10.06 -29.86
CA GLN A 250 -5.72 11.17 -30.37
C GLN A 250 -6.20 12.06 -29.21
N ARG A 251 -6.43 13.34 -29.50
CA ARG A 251 -7.08 14.26 -28.57
C ARG A 251 -8.50 14.54 -29.04
N LEU A 252 -9.47 14.32 -28.15
CA LEU A 252 -10.83 14.76 -28.38
C LEU A 252 -11.01 16.21 -27.95
N SER A 253 -11.51 17.04 -28.87
CA SER A 253 -11.95 18.40 -28.55
C SER A 253 -13.26 18.33 -27.78
N LEU A 254 -13.37 19.13 -26.69
CA LEU A 254 -14.60 19.28 -25.93
C LEU A 254 -15.77 19.87 -26.72
N ILE A 255 -15.52 20.35 -27.94
CA ILE A 255 -16.56 20.86 -28.87
C ILE A 255 -17.39 19.70 -29.47
N HIS A 256 -16.97 18.45 -29.30
CA HIS A 256 -17.62 17.26 -29.88
C HIS A 256 -18.26 16.36 -28.83
N ILE A 257 -18.35 16.80 -27.59
CA ILE A 257 -19.05 16.16 -26.47
C ILE A 257 -20.20 17.09 -26.05
#